data_ecff2068fa4177d9069034a1f2298ecc
#
_entry.id   ecff2068fa4177d9069034a1f2298ecc
#
_cell.length_a   1.000
_cell.length_b   1.000
_cell.length_c   1.000
_cell.angle_alpha   90.00
_cell.angle_beta   90.00
_cell.angle_gamma   90.00
#
_symmetry.space_group_name_H-M   'P 1'
#
loop_
_entity.id
_entity.type
_entity.pdbx_description
1 polymer ?
#
loop_
_entity_poly.entity_id
_entity_poly.type
_entity_poly.pdbx_seq_one_letter_code
_entity_poly.pdbx_strand_id
1 'polypeptide(L)'
;VFVNPASVNTATGSQANALAAPTDFVFDEPIFLNADTEYAIVLLSDCTSYNAYVGKTYEFELGSTEKRINKQPSMGSLFKSQNGTTWEPDQTQDLAFKLFKAQFTTAGGTATFQNASVPKQKLISNPILTTASSKVINVLMPDHGLHVNDTVMIEGVSISAGQNGVDSSGTINQGSLHAKHTVTAIDGNGFQFNAPQSGNASASGFMGGDNVTCTKNIEFDCVVPTLDTLIPEDTTFNLGAKFTTGKSLAGSETRFVKDTAFSKDISIGKENFFTAPRMIAHDSDEDAELGVGSGHGVRSVEMQATIDTIRADVSPVIDTQRCAMTTIHNRIDKQASGSATGFNVPLFYVAETEPQGGSHISKHITRPITLLEDAINLKILFASLRPAEADFEVYFRTANEGVNIHEQPYTLSTLESPVGADKSNFLEYRYNAHPKELDAFNQYQIKIVFRSTNTSMPPLFKDLRVIAVST
;
A
#
# COMPACT_ATOMS: atom_id res chain seq x y z
N VAL A 1 -19.93 -26.17 -2.10
CA VAL A 1 -21.21 -25.97 -1.37
C VAL A 1 -21.48 -27.16 -0.50
N PHE A 2 -21.79 -26.96 0.76
CA PHE A 2 -22.24 -28.01 1.69
C PHE A 2 -23.72 -27.82 1.96
N VAL A 3 -24.50 -28.91 1.80
CA VAL A 3 -25.93 -28.92 2.12
C VAL A 3 -26.12 -29.75 3.38
N ASN A 4 -26.76 -29.19 4.40
CA ASN A 4 -27.07 -29.90 5.62
C ASN A 4 -27.99 -31.08 5.31
N PRO A 5 -27.76 -32.31 5.84
CA PRO A 5 -28.60 -33.46 5.62
C PRO A 5 -30.10 -33.21 5.87
N ALA A 6 -30.43 -32.38 6.84
CA ALA A 6 -31.81 -32.00 7.15
C ALA A 6 -32.47 -31.14 6.06
N SER A 7 -31.68 -30.52 5.19
CA SER A 7 -32.17 -29.67 4.07
C SER A 7 -32.21 -30.45 2.74
N VAL A 8 -31.78 -31.67 2.73
CA VAL A 8 -31.90 -32.52 1.53
C VAL A 8 -33.36 -32.96 1.37
N ASN A 9 -33.95 -32.53 0.26
CA ASN A 9 -35.31 -32.96 -0.06
C ASN A 9 -35.32 -34.43 -0.54
N THR A 10 -35.93 -35.29 0.23
CA THR A 10 -36.12 -36.71 -0.13
C THR A 10 -37.51 -36.91 -0.64
N ALA A 11 -37.64 -37.31 -1.89
CA ALA A 11 -38.94 -37.65 -2.47
C ALA A 11 -39.37 -39.06 -2.05
N THR A 12 -40.52 -39.14 -1.41
CA THR A 12 -41.15 -40.41 -1.13
C THR A 12 -42.29 -40.66 -2.14
N GLY A 13 -42.19 -41.71 -2.93
CA GLY A 13 -43.28 -42.28 -3.67
C GLY A 13 -43.32 -42.07 -5.19
N SER A 14 -43.28 -40.89 -5.75
CA SER A 14 -43.38 -40.71 -7.19
C SER A 14 -42.36 -39.77 -7.80
N GLN A 15 -42.04 -39.99 -9.06
CA GLN A 15 -41.14 -39.09 -9.83
C GLN A 15 -41.68 -37.65 -9.89
N ALA A 16 -42.99 -37.45 -9.89
CA ALA A 16 -43.61 -36.14 -9.89
C ALA A 16 -43.29 -35.36 -8.60
N ASN A 17 -43.26 -36.05 -7.46
CA ASN A 17 -42.88 -35.44 -6.18
C ASN A 17 -41.40 -35.01 -6.15
N ALA A 18 -40.53 -35.81 -6.79
CA ALA A 18 -39.12 -35.49 -6.91
C ALA A 18 -38.86 -34.22 -7.74
N LEU A 19 -39.62 -34.01 -8.81
CA LEU A 19 -39.52 -32.81 -9.64
C LEU A 19 -40.06 -31.55 -8.93
N ALA A 20 -41.07 -31.75 -8.03
CA ALA A 20 -41.68 -30.64 -7.29
C ALA A 20 -40.83 -30.13 -6.12
N ALA A 21 -39.90 -30.96 -5.61
CA ALA A 21 -39.08 -30.61 -4.45
C ALA A 21 -37.59 -30.96 -4.70
N PRO A 22 -36.90 -30.26 -5.60
CA PRO A 22 -35.46 -30.45 -5.80
C PRO A 22 -34.67 -30.02 -4.55
N THR A 23 -33.47 -30.54 -4.39
CA THR A 23 -32.50 -30.02 -3.43
C THR A 23 -31.66 -29.00 -4.15
N ASP A 24 -31.69 -27.74 -3.63
CA ASP A 24 -30.92 -26.67 -4.22
C ASP A 24 -29.52 -26.61 -3.59
N PHE A 25 -28.52 -26.53 -4.43
CA PHE A 25 -27.12 -26.25 -4.06
C PHE A 25 -26.82 -24.82 -4.45
N VAL A 26 -26.95 -23.94 -3.49
CA VAL A 26 -26.72 -22.51 -3.70
C VAL A 26 -25.26 -22.17 -3.38
N PHE A 27 -24.56 -21.62 -4.35
CA PHE A 27 -23.23 -21.07 -4.14
C PHE A 27 -23.35 -19.72 -3.44
N ASP A 28 -22.43 -19.44 -2.53
CA ASP A 28 -22.40 -18.16 -1.80
C ASP A 28 -22.23 -16.98 -2.78
N GLU A 29 -21.49 -17.23 -3.87
CA GLU A 29 -21.28 -16.28 -4.96
C GLU A 29 -21.50 -16.97 -6.32
N PRO A 30 -21.99 -16.25 -7.34
CA PRO A 30 -22.09 -16.78 -8.70
C PRO A 30 -20.72 -17.18 -9.24
N ILE A 31 -20.63 -18.38 -9.82
CA ILE A 31 -19.39 -18.86 -10.43
C ILE A 31 -19.37 -18.46 -11.90
N PHE A 32 -18.30 -17.78 -12.31
CA PHE A 32 -18.07 -17.47 -13.71
C PHE A 32 -17.55 -18.70 -14.45
N LEU A 33 -18.23 -19.07 -15.52
CA LEU A 33 -17.84 -20.18 -16.38
C LEU A 33 -17.33 -19.62 -17.72
N ASN A 34 -16.13 -20.00 -18.11
CA ASN A 34 -15.58 -19.65 -19.41
C ASN A 34 -16.27 -20.44 -20.52
N ALA A 35 -16.47 -19.80 -21.66
CA ALA A 35 -16.95 -20.49 -22.87
C ALA A 35 -15.93 -21.57 -23.31
N ASP A 36 -16.42 -22.61 -23.93
CA ASP A 36 -15.62 -23.69 -24.48
C ASP A 36 -14.68 -24.40 -23.48
N THR A 37 -15.04 -24.35 -22.20
CA THR A 37 -14.31 -25.02 -21.11
C THR A 37 -15.17 -26.13 -20.52
N GLU A 38 -14.57 -27.33 -20.32
CA GLU A 38 -15.25 -28.43 -19.68
C GLU A 38 -15.21 -28.25 -18.15
N TYR A 39 -16.37 -28.46 -17.53
CA TYR A 39 -16.54 -28.42 -16.07
C TYR A 39 -17.17 -29.72 -15.58
N ALA A 40 -16.85 -30.12 -14.36
CA ALA A 40 -17.43 -31.24 -13.69
C ALA A 40 -18.28 -30.83 -12.49
N ILE A 41 -19.49 -31.36 -12.38
CA ILE A 41 -20.30 -31.25 -11.16
C ILE A 41 -20.08 -32.55 -10.38
N VAL A 42 -19.50 -32.42 -9.18
CA VAL A 42 -19.20 -33.57 -8.32
C VAL A 42 -20.11 -33.53 -7.09
N LEU A 43 -20.92 -34.56 -6.90
CA LEU A 43 -21.71 -34.76 -5.69
C LEU A 43 -20.98 -35.76 -4.78
N LEU A 44 -20.71 -35.38 -3.57
CA LEU A 44 -20.06 -36.21 -2.56
C LEU A 44 -20.99 -36.39 -1.36
N SER A 45 -21.03 -37.59 -0.83
CA SER A 45 -21.77 -37.92 0.40
C SER A 45 -21.02 -39.01 1.17
N ASP A 46 -20.96 -38.88 2.47
CA ASP A 46 -20.44 -39.87 3.43
C ASP A 46 -21.49 -40.92 3.77
N CYS A 47 -22.68 -40.82 3.21
CA CYS A 47 -23.78 -41.72 3.44
C CYS A 47 -24.18 -42.41 2.13
N THR A 48 -24.36 -43.72 2.18
CA THR A 48 -24.81 -44.53 1.04
C THR A 48 -26.32 -44.54 0.85
N SER A 49 -27.07 -43.87 1.72
CA SER A 49 -28.53 -43.85 1.69
C SER A 49 -29.12 -42.81 0.72
N TYR A 50 -28.32 -41.86 0.26
CA TYR A 50 -28.77 -40.88 -0.73
C TYR A 50 -28.68 -41.42 -2.13
N ASN A 51 -29.74 -41.20 -2.92
CA ASN A 51 -29.80 -41.53 -4.34
C ASN A 51 -30.10 -40.26 -5.13
N ALA A 52 -29.44 -40.11 -6.26
CA ALA A 52 -29.72 -39.02 -7.21
C ALA A 52 -30.53 -39.58 -8.39
N TYR A 53 -31.43 -38.77 -8.90
CA TYR A 53 -32.13 -39.11 -10.13
C TYR A 53 -31.21 -38.99 -11.34
N VAL A 54 -31.33 -39.97 -12.25
CA VAL A 54 -30.59 -40.00 -13.51
C VAL A 54 -31.55 -40.13 -14.68
N GLY A 55 -31.21 -39.50 -15.79
CA GLY A 55 -31.83 -39.76 -17.09
C GLY A 55 -31.13 -40.95 -17.74
N LYS A 56 -31.86 -41.95 -18.24
CA LYS A 56 -31.28 -43.09 -18.91
C LYS A 56 -31.87 -43.26 -20.31
N THR A 57 -31.01 -43.52 -21.27
CA THR A 57 -31.41 -43.70 -22.66
C THR A 57 -32.47 -44.81 -22.79
N TYR A 58 -33.52 -44.53 -23.54
CA TYR A 58 -34.72 -45.35 -23.78
C TYR A 58 -35.71 -45.43 -22.60
N GLU A 59 -35.40 -44.90 -21.44
CA GLU A 59 -36.37 -44.75 -20.36
C GLU A 59 -37.24 -43.51 -20.53
N PHE A 60 -38.29 -43.38 -19.78
CA PHE A 60 -39.15 -42.20 -19.81
C PHE A 60 -38.43 -41.02 -19.19
N GLU A 61 -38.64 -39.85 -19.80
CA GLU A 61 -38.21 -38.58 -19.20
C GLU A 61 -38.82 -38.45 -17.78
N LEU A 62 -38.05 -37.94 -16.86
CA LEU A 62 -38.48 -37.74 -15.46
C LEU A 62 -39.77 -36.92 -15.40
N GLY A 63 -40.82 -37.49 -14.84
CA GLY A 63 -42.15 -36.87 -14.77
C GLY A 63 -43.02 -37.04 -16.03
N SER A 64 -42.58 -37.77 -17.04
CA SER A 64 -43.35 -38.06 -18.24
C SER A 64 -43.66 -39.56 -18.35
N THR A 65 -44.83 -39.88 -18.87
CA THR A 65 -45.24 -41.24 -19.22
C THR A 65 -45.25 -41.46 -20.72
N GLU A 66 -45.03 -40.45 -21.52
CA GLU A 66 -45.15 -40.46 -22.97
C GLU A 66 -43.82 -40.23 -23.68
N LYS A 67 -42.98 -39.35 -23.11
CA LYS A 67 -41.70 -38.97 -23.71
C LYS A 67 -40.57 -39.86 -23.23
N ARG A 68 -39.82 -40.43 -24.17
CA ARG A 68 -38.62 -41.24 -23.89
C ARG A 68 -37.36 -40.52 -24.25
N ILE A 69 -36.33 -40.70 -23.43
CA ILE A 69 -34.98 -40.19 -23.68
C ILE A 69 -34.34 -41.01 -24.79
N ASN A 70 -34.19 -40.45 -25.97
CA ASN A 70 -33.60 -41.13 -27.13
C ASN A 70 -32.19 -40.65 -27.47
N LYS A 71 -31.76 -39.57 -26.86
CA LYS A 71 -30.40 -39.03 -27.00
C LYS A 71 -29.97 -38.36 -25.71
N GLN A 72 -28.78 -38.69 -25.23
CA GLN A 72 -28.14 -37.93 -24.15
C GLN A 72 -27.86 -36.51 -24.61
N PRO A 73 -28.05 -35.50 -23.76
CA PRO A 73 -27.51 -34.17 -24.00
C PRO A 73 -26.00 -34.28 -24.25
N SER A 74 -25.47 -33.55 -25.19
CA SER A 74 -24.04 -33.59 -25.53
C SER A 74 -23.15 -32.88 -24.48
N MET A 75 -23.50 -32.97 -23.20
CA MET A 75 -22.89 -32.24 -22.11
C MET A 75 -21.98 -33.12 -21.23
N GLY A 76 -21.41 -34.17 -21.76
CA GLY A 76 -20.46 -34.98 -21.02
C GLY A 76 -20.96 -36.42 -20.73
N SER A 77 -20.37 -37.06 -19.73
CA SER A 77 -20.69 -38.42 -19.30
C SER A 77 -20.83 -38.48 -17.79
N LEU A 78 -21.74 -39.32 -17.29
CA LEU A 78 -21.84 -39.58 -15.87
C LEU A 78 -20.68 -40.48 -15.42
N PHE A 79 -20.00 -40.06 -14.38
CA PHE A 79 -18.97 -40.84 -13.71
C PHE A 79 -19.49 -41.26 -12.33
N LYS A 80 -19.33 -42.51 -11.96
CA LYS A 80 -19.73 -43.06 -10.66
C LYS A 80 -18.49 -43.50 -9.90
N SER A 81 -18.43 -43.23 -8.60
CA SER A 81 -17.37 -43.67 -7.73
C SER A 81 -17.93 -44.12 -6.37
N GLN A 82 -17.37 -45.18 -5.82
CA GLN A 82 -17.68 -45.65 -4.46
C GLN A 82 -16.65 -45.21 -3.44
N ASN A 83 -15.49 -44.80 -3.89
CA ASN A 83 -14.36 -44.45 -3.00
C ASN A 83 -13.84 -43.00 -3.21
N GLY A 84 -14.46 -42.24 -4.09
CA GLY A 84 -14.05 -40.88 -4.43
C GLY A 84 -12.72 -40.74 -5.18
N THR A 85 -12.06 -41.87 -5.48
CA THR A 85 -10.76 -41.88 -6.17
C THR A 85 -10.79 -42.56 -7.51
N THR A 86 -11.59 -43.61 -7.65
CA THR A 86 -11.75 -44.35 -8.91
C THR A 86 -13.12 -44.04 -9.48
N TRP A 87 -13.17 -43.54 -10.71
CA TRP A 87 -14.39 -43.13 -11.39
C TRP A 87 -14.66 -43.99 -12.63
N GLU A 88 -15.85 -44.54 -12.70
CA GLU A 88 -16.30 -45.37 -13.84
C GLU A 88 -17.27 -44.57 -14.71
N PRO A 89 -16.99 -44.37 -16.00
CA PRO A 89 -17.87 -43.68 -16.92
C PRO A 89 -19.10 -44.51 -17.28
N ASP A 90 -20.28 -43.90 -17.30
CA ASP A 90 -21.52 -44.49 -17.76
C ASP A 90 -22.13 -43.59 -18.85
N GLN A 91 -21.98 -43.97 -20.10
CA GLN A 91 -22.45 -43.21 -21.24
C GLN A 91 -23.96 -43.39 -21.52
N THR A 92 -24.63 -44.27 -20.81
CA THR A 92 -26.06 -44.53 -20.99
C THR A 92 -26.94 -43.72 -20.05
N GLN A 93 -26.34 -43.10 -19.05
CA GLN A 93 -27.03 -42.34 -18.02
C GLN A 93 -26.38 -40.98 -17.84
N ASP A 94 -27.17 -40.02 -17.36
CA ASP A 94 -26.68 -38.74 -16.93
C ASP A 94 -27.45 -38.26 -15.69
N LEU A 95 -26.80 -37.38 -14.89
CA LEU A 95 -27.40 -36.82 -13.69
C LEU A 95 -28.56 -35.89 -14.06
N ALA A 96 -29.69 -36.02 -13.40
CA ALA A 96 -30.81 -35.10 -13.56
C ALA A 96 -30.60 -33.85 -12.67
N PHE A 97 -30.31 -32.73 -13.27
CA PHE A 97 -30.12 -31.45 -12.56
C PHE A 97 -30.67 -30.27 -13.36
N LYS A 98 -30.81 -29.16 -12.69
CA LYS A 98 -31.09 -27.85 -13.29
C LYS A 98 -29.98 -26.89 -12.90
N LEU A 99 -29.40 -26.24 -13.89
CA LEU A 99 -28.44 -25.18 -13.67
C LEU A 99 -29.15 -23.83 -13.77
N PHE A 100 -29.03 -23.02 -12.72
CA PHE A 100 -29.58 -21.68 -12.70
C PHE A 100 -28.47 -20.70 -13.05
N LYS A 101 -28.78 -19.76 -13.91
CA LYS A 101 -27.90 -18.68 -14.31
C LYS A 101 -28.16 -17.49 -13.41
N ALA A 102 -27.11 -16.83 -12.95
CA ALA A 102 -27.24 -15.59 -12.22
C ALA A 102 -27.87 -14.51 -13.12
N GLN A 103 -28.65 -13.65 -12.54
CA GLN A 103 -29.21 -12.48 -13.19
C GLN A 103 -28.73 -11.22 -12.46
N PHE A 104 -27.88 -10.45 -13.11
CA PHE A 104 -27.36 -9.21 -12.58
C PHE A 104 -28.19 -8.02 -13.01
N THR A 105 -28.17 -6.97 -12.21
CA THR A 105 -28.76 -5.68 -12.60
C THR A 105 -27.83 -4.94 -13.56
N THR A 106 -28.38 -4.33 -14.60
CA THR A 106 -27.66 -3.48 -15.54
C THR A 106 -27.58 -2.03 -15.06
N ALA A 107 -28.01 -1.74 -13.84
CA ALA A 107 -27.96 -0.40 -13.26
C ALA A 107 -26.57 -0.03 -12.69
N GLY A 108 -25.60 -0.93 -12.81
CA GLY A 108 -24.28 -0.77 -12.21
C GLY A 108 -24.27 -0.94 -10.69
N GLY A 109 -23.09 -0.95 -10.12
CA GLY A 109 -22.87 -1.08 -8.69
C GLY A 109 -21.55 -0.48 -8.25
N THR A 110 -21.41 -0.23 -6.96
CA THR A 110 -20.16 0.25 -6.37
C THR A 110 -19.71 -0.64 -5.22
N ALA A 111 -18.42 -0.95 -5.18
CA ALA A 111 -17.79 -1.61 -4.06
C ALA A 111 -16.77 -0.65 -3.44
N THR A 112 -16.84 -0.50 -2.11
CA THR A 112 -15.93 0.40 -1.38
C THR A 112 -14.99 -0.41 -0.53
N PHE A 113 -13.70 -0.13 -0.64
CA PHE A 113 -12.62 -0.75 0.12
C PHE A 113 -11.95 0.32 0.98
N GLN A 114 -11.64 -0.02 2.21
CA GLN A 114 -10.92 0.85 3.13
C GLN A 114 -9.70 0.12 3.67
N ASN A 115 -8.62 0.85 3.92
CA ASN A 115 -7.47 0.25 4.58
C ASN A 115 -7.82 -0.12 6.03
N ALA A 116 -7.22 -1.21 6.51
CA ALA A 116 -7.36 -1.62 7.89
C ALA A 116 -6.84 -0.54 8.85
N SER A 117 -7.48 -0.40 10.01
CA SER A 117 -6.99 0.46 11.08
C SER A 117 -5.61 -0.03 11.55
N VAL A 118 -4.70 0.91 11.79
CA VAL A 118 -3.41 0.57 12.40
C VAL A 118 -3.67 0.10 13.84
N PRO A 119 -3.18 -1.07 14.24
CA PRO A 119 -3.43 -1.60 15.57
C PRO A 119 -2.81 -0.70 16.64
N LYS A 120 -3.57 -0.43 17.70
CA LYS A 120 -3.07 0.27 18.88
C LYS A 120 -2.27 -0.72 19.74
N GLN A 121 -1.03 -0.37 20.03
CA GLN A 121 -0.22 -1.16 20.96
C GLN A 121 -0.46 -0.69 22.38
N LYS A 122 -0.96 -1.58 23.24
CA LYS A 122 -1.08 -1.29 24.67
C LYS A 122 0.30 -1.31 25.32
N LEU A 123 0.63 -0.27 26.06
CA LEU A 123 1.88 -0.14 26.77
C LEU A 123 1.79 -0.75 28.18
N ILE A 124 2.93 -0.89 28.83
CA ILE A 124 3.01 -1.30 30.24
C ILE A 124 2.35 -0.25 31.15
N SER A 125 2.14 -0.60 32.42
CA SER A 125 1.67 0.37 33.41
C SER A 125 2.67 1.51 33.60
N ASN A 126 2.17 2.75 33.60
CA ASN A 126 2.97 3.96 33.74
C ASN A 126 4.17 4.04 32.79
N PRO A 127 3.96 3.96 31.45
CA PRO A 127 5.06 3.83 30.49
C PRO A 127 5.82 5.13 30.23
N ILE A 128 5.32 6.25 30.72
CA ILE A 128 5.85 7.59 30.44
C ILE A 128 6.78 8.00 31.57
N LEU A 129 8.03 8.32 31.25
CA LEU A 129 9.03 8.79 32.19
C LEU A 129 9.36 10.26 31.92
N THR A 130 9.20 11.09 32.93
CA THR A 130 9.64 12.49 32.94
C THR A 130 10.95 12.64 33.70
N THR A 131 11.69 13.69 33.36
CA THR A 131 12.90 14.11 34.08
C THR A 131 12.73 15.56 34.54
N ALA A 132 12.96 15.85 35.80
CA ALA A 132 12.84 17.19 36.37
C ALA A 132 13.63 18.21 35.53
N SER A 133 13.05 19.37 35.34
CA SER A 133 13.62 20.47 34.55
C SER A 133 13.89 20.14 33.07
N SER A 134 13.28 19.09 32.54
CA SER A 134 13.40 18.68 31.13
C SER A 134 12.05 18.68 30.42
N LYS A 135 12.08 18.98 29.12
CA LYS A 135 10.94 18.80 28.19
C LYS A 135 10.94 17.41 27.55
N VAL A 136 12.03 16.67 27.68
CA VAL A 136 12.17 15.35 27.06
C VAL A 136 11.31 14.36 27.82
N ILE A 137 10.43 13.71 27.12
CA ILE A 137 9.58 12.64 27.62
C ILE A 137 10.09 11.33 27.04
N ASN A 138 10.31 10.35 27.90
CA ASN A 138 10.67 9.00 27.50
C ASN A 138 9.44 8.11 27.59
N VAL A 139 9.23 7.26 26.60
CA VAL A 139 8.14 6.27 26.57
C VAL A 139 8.73 4.88 26.46
N LEU A 140 8.41 4.03 27.44
CA LEU A 140 8.82 2.63 27.43
C LEU A 140 7.92 1.83 26.49
N MET A 141 8.51 1.36 25.42
CA MET A 141 7.85 0.57 24.38
C MET A 141 8.90 -0.31 23.69
N PRO A 142 9.24 -1.47 24.29
CA PRO A 142 10.16 -2.41 23.67
C PRO A 142 9.66 -2.84 22.28
N ASP A 143 10.58 -3.16 21.40
CA ASP A 143 10.29 -3.63 20.04
C ASP A 143 9.42 -2.67 19.20
N HIS A 144 9.53 -1.38 19.45
CA HIS A 144 8.66 -0.36 18.88
C HIS A 144 8.78 -0.20 17.33
N GLY A 145 9.89 -0.60 16.72
CA GLY A 145 10.10 -0.45 15.27
C GLY A 145 10.01 0.99 14.76
N LEU A 146 10.17 1.98 15.64
CA LEU A 146 10.14 3.40 15.30
C LEU A 146 11.52 3.90 14.87
N HIS A 147 11.53 5.00 14.13
CA HIS A 147 12.73 5.76 13.77
C HIS A 147 12.60 7.20 14.24
N VAL A 148 13.71 7.88 14.33
CA VAL A 148 13.72 9.33 14.59
C VAL A 148 12.94 10.04 13.46
N ASN A 149 12.12 11.02 13.83
CA ASN A 149 11.15 11.73 13.00
C ASN A 149 9.87 10.94 12.64
N ASP A 150 9.72 9.70 13.07
CA ASP A 150 8.40 9.06 13.01
C ASP A 150 7.42 9.82 13.91
N THR A 151 6.14 9.74 13.61
CA THR A 151 5.10 10.28 14.46
C THR A 151 4.31 9.16 15.12
N VAL A 152 3.93 9.38 16.36
CA VAL A 152 3.14 8.45 17.16
C VAL A 152 1.94 9.18 17.78
N MET A 153 0.86 8.44 17.96
CA MET A 153 -0.30 8.89 18.72
C MET A 153 -0.30 8.17 20.06
N ILE A 154 -0.24 8.93 21.14
CA ILE A 154 -0.38 8.41 22.52
C ILE A 154 -1.77 8.74 23.02
N GLU A 155 -2.49 7.72 23.47
CA GLU A 155 -3.86 7.82 23.99
C GLU A 155 -4.00 7.08 25.33
N GLY A 156 -5.10 7.33 26.04
CA GLY A 156 -5.38 6.64 27.28
C GLY A 156 -4.52 7.08 28.48
N VAL A 157 -3.79 8.18 28.33
CA VAL A 157 -2.99 8.72 29.42
C VAL A 157 -3.91 9.19 30.55
N SER A 158 -3.67 8.69 31.75
CA SER A 158 -4.35 9.10 32.97
C SER A 158 -3.32 9.48 34.02
N ILE A 159 -3.44 10.69 34.54
CA ILE A 159 -2.51 11.23 35.52
C ILE A 159 -3.31 11.58 36.77
N SER A 160 -2.96 10.95 37.87
CA SER A 160 -3.57 11.26 39.16
C SER A 160 -2.99 12.55 39.73
N ALA A 161 -3.81 13.32 40.43
CA ALA A 161 -3.34 14.51 41.11
C ALA A 161 -2.19 14.17 42.08
N GLY A 162 -1.04 14.83 41.91
CA GLY A 162 0.14 14.58 42.70
C GLY A 162 1.14 13.54 42.15
N GLN A 163 0.90 12.97 40.97
CA GLN A 163 1.92 12.17 40.30
C GLN A 163 3.09 13.04 39.82
N ASN A 164 4.29 12.54 40.07
CA ASN A 164 5.54 13.24 39.83
C ASN A 164 5.70 13.66 38.37
N GLY A 165 6.10 14.90 38.13
CA GLY A 165 6.46 15.40 36.81
C GLY A 165 5.37 16.17 36.06
N VAL A 166 4.14 16.17 36.55
CA VAL A 166 3.02 16.89 35.95
C VAL A 166 2.50 17.95 36.91
N ASP A 167 2.45 19.16 36.42
CA ASP A 167 2.01 20.34 37.16
C ASP A 167 0.61 20.76 36.69
N SER A 168 -0.26 21.07 37.65
CA SER A 168 -1.54 21.71 37.39
C SER A 168 -1.43 23.13 36.83
N SER A 169 -0.23 23.71 36.87
CA SER A 169 0.08 25.07 36.39
C SER A 169 0.47 25.14 34.90
N GLY A 170 0.35 24.07 34.13
CA GLY A 170 0.38 24.15 32.66
C GLY A 170 1.70 23.74 32.01
N THR A 171 2.63 23.16 32.71
CA THR A 171 3.94 22.79 32.14
C THR A 171 3.89 21.48 31.34
N ILE A 172 3.58 20.35 31.93
CA ILE A 172 3.30 19.10 31.23
C ILE A 172 2.00 18.54 31.84
N ASN A 173 0.96 18.47 31.08
CA ASN A 173 -0.33 17.99 31.53
C ASN A 173 -0.80 16.77 30.75
N GLN A 174 -1.87 16.15 31.20
CA GLN A 174 -2.46 14.98 30.56
C GLN A 174 -2.74 15.23 29.07
N GLY A 175 -3.28 16.39 28.72
CA GLY A 175 -3.61 16.72 27.34
C GLY A 175 -2.37 16.87 26.46
N SER A 176 -1.24 17.32 27.02
CA SER A 176 0.00 17.41 26.25
C SER A 176 0.67 16.08 25.98
N LEU A 177 0.37 15.07 26.80
CA LEU A 177 0.87 13.69 26.64
C LEU A 177 -0.09 12.84 25.81
N HIS A 178 -1.39 13.09 25.93
CA HIS A 178 -2.43 12.45 25.14
C HIS A 178 -2.58 13.15 23.79
N ALA A 179 -1.59 12.97 22.92
CA ALA A 179 -1.48 13.70 21.65
C ALA A 179 -0.64 12.97 20.62
N LYS A 180 -0.55 13.57 19.44
CA LYS A 180 0.42 13.20 18.40
C LYS A 180 1.79 13.79 18.74
N HIS A 181 2.82 12.95 18.71
CA HIS A 181 4.19 13.35 19.01
C HIS A 181 5.14 12.92 17.91
N THR A 182 6.21 13.72 17.70
CA THR A 182 7.31 13.36 16.82
C THR A 182 8.43 12.75 17.63
N VAL A 183 8.89 11.59 17.22
CA VAL A 183 10.01 10.88 17.85
C VAL A 183 11.30 11.65 17.62
N THR A 184 11.98 12.00 18.71
CA THR A 184 13.25 12.75 18.66
C THR A 184 14.48 11.89 18.91
N ALA A 185 14.33 10.79 19.64
CA ALA A 185 15.37 9.79 19.85
C ALA A 185 14.74 8.41 20.10
N ILE A 186 15.50 7.36 19.90
CA ILE A 186 15.11 5.97 20.12
C ILE A 186 16.22 5.20 20.81
N ASP A 187 15.84 4.18 21.58
CA ASP A 187 16.72 3.13 22.07
C ASP A 187 16.02 1.77 22.00
N GLY A 188 16.65 0.70 22.46
CA GLY A 188 16.05 -0.63 22.44
C GLY A 188 14.83 -0.82 23.35
N ASN A 189 14.60 0.09 24.29
CA ASN A 189 13.52 -0.02 25.28
C ASN A 189 12.38 0.94 25.01
N GLY A 190 12.58 1.95 24.12
CA GLY A 190 11.55 2.92 23.85
C GLY A 190 12.02 4.10 23.01
N PHE A 191 11.27 5.17 23.11
CA PHE A 191 11.50 6.37 22.30
C PHE A 191 11.31 7.64 23.14
N GLN A 192 11.79 8.77 22.61
CA GLN A 192 11.67 10.08 23.21
C GLN A 192 10.92 11.04 22.28
N PHE A 193 10.24 11.98 22.89
CA PHE A 193 9.71 13.16 22.22
C PHE A 193 9.81 14.40 23.13
N ASN A 194 9.70 15.59 22.58
CA ASN A 194 9.62 16.80 23.35
C ASN A 194 8.17 17.16 23.63
N ALA A 195 7.85 17.45 24.87
CA ALA A 195 6.53 17.95 25.24
C ALA A 195 6.24 19.24 24.46
N PRO A 196 5.02 19.40 23.89
CA PRO A 196 4.70 20.53 23.01
C PRO A 196 4.62 21.88 23.72
N GLN A 197 4.62 21.87 25.05
CA GLN A 197 4.46 23.08 25.86
C GLN A 197 5.81 23.77 26.20
N SER A 198 5.73 25.03 26.60
CA SER A 198 6.91 25.85 26.88
C SER A 198 7.61 25.54 28.21
N GLY A 199 6.99 24.75 29.07
CA GLY A 199 7.54 24.42 30.40
C GLY A 199 8.24 23.07 30.47
N ASN A 200 9.04 22.88 31.50
CA ASN A 200 9.74 21.65 31.82
C ASN A 200 8.94 20.79 32.82
N ALA A 201 9.26 19.51 32.93
CA ALA A 201 8.70 18.67 33.96
C ALA A 201 9.09 19.19 35.36
N SER A 202 8.14 19.22 36.30
CA SER A 202 8.39 19.69 37.68
C SER A 202 9.17 18.66 38.51
N ALA A 203 9.04 17.37 38.18
CA ALA A 203 9.74 16.28 38.86
C ALA A 203 10.05 15.11 37.90
N SER A 204 10.94 14.23 38.31
CA SER A 204 11.21 12.96 37.63
C SER A 204 10.26 11.88 38.13
N GLY A 205 9.75 11.03 37.25
CA GLY A 205 8.92 9.89 37.65
C GLY A 205 8.20 9.22 36.49
N PHE A 206 7.71 8.02 36.76
CA PHE A 206 6.88 7.25 35.85
C PHE A 206 5.40 7.63 36.00
N MET A 207 4.68 7.69 34.89
CA MET A 207 3.27 8.07 34.86
C MET A 207 2.55 7.52 33.64
N GLY A 208 1.26 7.81 33.54
CA GLY A 208 0.41 7.50 32.38
C GLY A 208 -0.74 6.56 32.70
N GLY A 209 -0.65 5.77 33.77
CA GLY A 209 -1.68 4.79 34.14
C GLY A 209 -1.59 3.48 33.33
N ASP A 210 -2.64 2.68 33.43
CA ASP A 210 -2.66 1.29 32.91
C ASP A 210 -3.26 1.16 31.50
N ASN A 211 -3.81 2.24 30.95
CA ASN A 211 -4.55 2.20 29.69
C ASN A 211 -3.86 2.98 28.56
N VAL A 212 -2.58 3.28 28.74
CA VAL A 212 -1.83 3.99 27.68
C VAL A 212 -1.67 3.09 26.49
N THR A 213 -2.03 3.63 25.33
CA THR A 213 -1.80 3.01 24.04
C THR A 213 -0.95 3.90 23.16
N CYS A 214 -0.10 3.29 22.37
CA CYS A 214 0.66 3.96 21.34
C CYS A 214 0.25 3.41 19.98
N THR A 215 -0.05 4.30 19.06
CA THR A 215 -0.29 3.96 17.67
C THR A 215 0.78 4.63 16.83
N LYS A 216 1.53 3.85 16.07
CA LYS A 216 2.41 4.42 15.05
C LYS A 216 1.55 5.16 14.05
N ASN A 217 1.79 6.45 13.90
CA ASN A 217 1.08 7.26 12.92
C ASN A 217 1.71 6.97 11.55
N ILE A 218 1.15 5.99 10.87
CA ILE A 218 1.56 5.67 9.50
C ILE A 218 0.87 6.66 8.58
N GLU A 219 1.59 7.71 8.25
CA GLU A 219 1.23 8.60 7.15
C GLU A 219 1.78 7.97 5.87
N PHE A 220 1.06 8.13 4.78
CA PHE A 220 1.52 7.69 3.48
C PHE A 220 1.26 8.77 2.42
N ASP A 221 2.09 8.76 1.40
CA ASP A 221 2.07 9.75 0.33
C ASP A 221 1.41 9.20 -0.92
N CYS A 222 1.48 7.89 -1.09
CA CYS A 222 0.87 7.21 -2.22
C CYS A 222 0.46 5.79 -1.88
N VAL A 223 -0.45 5.25 -2.66
CA VAL A 223 -0.93 3.88 -2.56
C VAL A 223 -0.80 3.16 -3.89
N VAL A 224 -0.54 1.87 -3.80
CA VAL A 224 -0.55 0.96 -4.95
C VAL A 224 -1.60 -0.10 -4.67
N PRO A 225 -2.77 -0.03 -5.31
CA PRO A 225 -3.78 -1.06 -5.19
C PRO A 225 -3.39 -2.29 -5.99
N THR A 226 -3.68 -3.45 -5.44
CA THR A 226 -3.61 -4.74 -6.12
C THR A 226 -4.95 -5.42 -5.93
N LEU A 227 -5.68 -5.58 -7.02
CA LEU A 227 -6.98 -6.24 -7.04
C LEU A 227 -6.90 -7.40 -8.05
N ASP A 228 -7.37 -8.56 -7.67
CA ASP A 228 -7.58 -9.66 -8.61
C ASP A 228 -9.01 -9.56 -9.13
N THR A 229 -9.15 -9.26 -10.41
CA THR A 229 -10.45 -8.98 -11.04
C THR A 229 -10.61 -9.78 -12.31
N LEU A 230 -11.82 -10.21 -12.57
CA LEU A 230 -12.26 -10.73 -13.85
C LEU A 230 -13.21 -9.72 -14.47
N ILE A 231 -12.86 -9.20 -15.64
CA ILE A 231 -13.65 -8.20 -16.37
C ILE A 231 -14.09 -8.83 -17.69
N PRO A 232 -15.26 -9.50 -17.73
CA PRO A 232 -15.78 -10.08 -18.96
C PRO A 232 -16.08 -9.04 -20.03
N GLU A 233 -16.20 -9.48 -21.29
CA GLU A 233 -16.70 -8.65 -22.39
C GLU A 233 -18.07 -8.06 -22.03
N ASP A 234 -18.36 -6.86 -22.52
CA ASP A 234 -19.58 -6.08 -22.23
C ASP A 234 -19.73 -5.62 -20.76
N THR A 235 -18.64 -5.63 -20.01
CA THR A 235 -18.60 -5.10 -18.65
C THR A 235 -17.56 -4.00 -18.50
N THR A 236 -17.74 -3.11 -17.53
CA THR A 236 -16.78 -2.06 -17.21
C THR A 236 -16.39 -2.08 -15.75
N PHE A 237 -15.15 -1.72 -15.48
CA PHE A 237 -14.59 -1.59 -14.13
C PHE A 237 -13.78 -0.30 -14.07
N ASN A 238 -14.15 0.59 -13.14
CA ASN A 238 -13.41 1.81 -12.87
C ASN A 238 -13.08 1.88 -11.39
N LEU A 239 -11.89 2.36 -11.06
CA LEU A 239 -11.44 2.49 -9.69
C LEU A 239 -11.17 3.96 -9.38
N GLY A 240 -11.74 4.47 -8.29
CA GLY A 240 -11.49 5.79 -7.73
C GLY A 240 -10.86 5.67 -6.34
N ALA A 241 -10.17 6.70 -5.86
CA ALA A 241 -9.68 6.77 -4.50
C ALA A 241 -10.00 8.10 -3.84
N LYS A 242 -10.26 8.03 -2.54
CA LYS A 242 -10.40 9.18 -1.65
C LYS A 242 -9.40 9.03 -0.52
N PHE A 243 -8.64 10.08 -0.29
CA PHE A 243 -7.69 10.11 0.82
C PHE A 243 -8.31 10.82 2.01
N THR A 244 -8.00 10.37 3.22
CA THR A 244 -8.46 11.01 4.44
C THR A 244 -7.29 11.24 5.39
N THR A 245 -7.36 12.32 6.18
CA THR A 245 -6.35 12.61 7.20
C THR A 245 -6.48 11.70 8.44
N GLY A 246 -7.48 10.81 8.45
CA GLY A 246 -7.78 9.95 9.58
C GLY A 246 -8.59 10.65 10.67
N LYS A 247 -8.90 9.92 11.73
CA LYS A 247 -9.66 10.45 12.87
C LYS A 247 -8.83 11.45 13.65
N SER A 248 -9.40 12.61 13.95
CA SER A 248 -8.86 13.51 14.94
C SER A 248 -8.91 12.86 16.34
N LEU A 249 -8.13 13.40 17.29
CA LEU A 249 -8.23 13.01 18.71
C LEU A 249 -9.64 13.12 19.30
N ALA A 250 -10.44 14.02 18.76
CA ALA A 250 -11.84 14.21 19.17
C ALA A 250 -12.81 13.19 18.55
N GLY A 251 -12.35 12.21 17.79
CA GLY A 251 -13.17 11.21 17.15
C GLY A 251 -13.86 11.68 15.87
N SER A 252 -13.66 12.92 15.45
CA SER A 252 -14.10 13.41 14.16
C SER A 252 -13.04 13.13 13.11
N GLU A 253 -13.44 12.51 12.02
CA GLU A 253 -12.58 12.33 10.87
C GLU A 253 -12.59 13.61 10.04
N THR A 254 -11.44 14.23 9.88
CA THR A 254 -11.30 15.32 8.91
C THR A 254 -11.25 14.66 7.55
N ARG A 255 -12.36 14.73 6.87
CA ARG A 255 -12.54 14.09 5.58
C ARG A 255 -11.97 14.98 4.50
N PHE A 256 -10.98 14.46 3.87
CA PHE A 256 -10.44 14.98 2.66
C PHE A 256 -10.99 14.18 1.48
N VAL A 257 -11.56 14.84 0.52
CA VAL A 257 -12.19 14.19 -0.62
C VAL A 257 -11.52 14.71 -1.89
N LYS A 258 -10.55 13.95 -2.39
CA LYS A 258 -10.23 14.01 -3.80
C LYS A 258 -10.74 12.75 -4.47
N ASP A 259 -11.76 12.91 -5.30
CA ASP A 259 -12.14 11.89 -6.26
C ASP A 259 -11.13 11.94 -7.40
N THR A 260 -10.05 11.17 -7.28
CA THR A 260 -9.22 10.91 -8.44
C THR A 260 -9.95 9.88 -9.29
N ALA A 261 -10.58 10.35 -10.37
CA ALA A 261 -11.05 9.45 -11.40
C ALA A 261 -9.81 8.77 -12.02
N PHE A 262 -9.65 7.49 -11.79
CA PHE A 262 -8.61 6.71 -12.44
C PHE A 262 -8.95 6.56 -13.91
N SER A 263 -8.06 7.01 -14.77
CA SER A 263 -8.09 6.58 -16.15
C SER A 263 -7.99 5.06 -16.22
N LYS A 264 -8.60 4.46 -17.21
CA LYS A 264 -8.71 3.02 -17.51
C LYS A 264 -7.42 2.18 -17.42
N ASP A 265 -6.32 2.80 -17.06
CA ASP A 265 -4.97 2.25 -17.14
C ASP A 265 -4.36 1.89 -15.80
N ILE A 266 -5.12 1.80 -14.70
CA ILE A 266 -4.60 1.11 -13.52
C ILE A 266 -4.56 -0.37 -13.89
N SER A 267 -3.39 -0.84 -14.30
CA SER A 267 -3.19 -2.26 -14.41
C SER A 267 -3.28 -2.84 -13.01
N ILE A 268 -4.40 -3.43 -12.74
CA ILE A 268 -4.72 -4.16 -11.53
C ILE A 268 -3.95 -5.47 -11.61
N GLY A 269 -2.66 -5.44 -11.43
CA GLY A 269 -1.85 -6.63 -11.58
C GLY A 269 -0.52 -6.49 -10.87
N LYS A 270 0.06 -7.63 -10.53
CA LYS A 270 1.39 -7.75 -9.91
C LYS A 270 2.53 -7.24 -10.80
N GLU A 271 2.23 -6.98 -12.05
CA GLU A 271 3.20 -6.61 -13.05
C GLU A 271 3.64 -5.18 -12.82
N ASN A 272 4.93 -4.98 -12.69
CA ASN A 272 5.60 -3.68 -12.63
C ASN A 272 5.55 -2.90 -11.30
N PHE A 273 5.31 -3.54 -10.16
CA PHE A 273 5.39 -2.88 -8.87
C PHE A 273 6.73 -2.14 -8.67
N PHE A 274 7.84 -2.70 -9.16
CA PHE A 274 9.17 -2.13 -9.00
C PHE A 274 9.64 -1.29 -10.20
N THR A 275 9.16 -1.55 -11.40
CA THR A 275 9.65 -0.91 -12.63
C THR A 275 8.82 0.29 -13.07
N ALA A 276 7.52 0.25 -12.86
CA ALA A 276 6.60 1.36 -13.14
C ALA A 276 5.36 1.24 -12.23
N PRO A 277 5.50 1.41 -10.92
CA PRO A 277 4.36 1.32 -10.03
C PRO A 277 3.39 2.43 -10.40
N ARG A 278 2.16 2.06 -10.74
CA ARG A 278 1.08 3.03 -10.89
C ARG A 278 0.63 3.42 -9.50
N MET A 279 1.31 4.41 -8.98
CA MET A 279 1.04 4.96 -7.66
C MET A 279 -0.02 6.04 -7.78
N ILE A 280 -0.91 6.02 -6.83
CA ILE A 280 -1.85 7.11 -6.62
C ILE A 280 -1.21 8.01 -5.58
N ALA A 281 -0.74 9.16 -6.01
CA ALA A 281 -0.15 10.14 -5.14
C ALA A 281 -1.21 11.12 -4.64
N HIS A 282 -1.04 11.53 -3.40
CA HIS A 282 -1.77 12.66 -2.84
C HIS A 282 -1.25 13.95 -3.47
N ASP A 283 -2.13 14.84 -3.93
CA ASP A 283 -1.76 16.13 -4.51
C ASP A 283 -1.81 17.23 -3.45
N SER A 284 -0.73 18.01 -3.37
CA SER A 284 -0.57 19.04 -2.34
C SER A 284 -1.39 20.31 -2.56
N ASP A 285 -1.80 20.57 -3.79
CA ASP A 285 -2.53 21.79 -4.11
C ASP A 285 -3.87 21.88 -3.37
N GLU A 286 -4.42 20.74 -2.96
CA GLU A 286 -5.67 20.66 -2.21
C GLU A 286 -5.49 20.74 -0.69
N ASP A 287 -4.29 20.50 -0.16
CA ASP A 287 -4.00 20.70 1.27
C ASP A 287 -4.13 22.17 1.66
N ALA A 288 -3.87 23.08 0.75
CA ALA A 288 -4.02 24.53 0.97
C ALA A 288 -5.48 24.94 1.15
N GLU A 289 -6.42 24.31 0.44
CA GLU A 289 -7.86 24.58 0.57
C GLU A 289 -8.42 24.07 1.89
N LEU A 290 -7.83 23.03 2.44
CA LEU A 290 -8.28 22.41 3.70
C LEU A 290 -7.64 23.03 4.94
N GLY A 291 -6.73 23.99 4.79
CA GLY A 291 -6.00 24.62 5.89
C GLY A 291 -5.02 23.65 6.59
N VAL A 292 -4.75 22.51 5.99
CA VAL A 292 -3.74 21.57 6.46
C VAL A 292 -2.43 21.93 5.77
N GLY A 293 -1.53 22.60 6.49
CA GLY A 293 -0.27 23.05 5.93
C GLY A 293 0.57 21.88 5.39
N SER A 294 0.98 22.02 4.15
CA SER A 294 2.01 21.26 3.43
C SER A 294 2.03 19.74 3.66
N GLY A 295 1.23 19.02 2.89
CA GLY A 295 1.51 17.66 2.44
C GLY A 295 1.63 16.56 3.49
N HIS A 296 0.99 16.66 4.64
CA HIS A 296 1.17 15.67 5.71
C HIS A 296 -0.12 15.30 6.37
N GLY A 297 -0.27 14.00 6.55
CA GLY A 297 -1.26 13.46 7.41
C GLY A 297 -2.30 12.58 6.74
N VAL A 298 -2.11 12.20 5.48
CA VAL A 298 -2.96 11.16 4.90
C VAL A 298 -2.68 9.85 5.61
N ARG A 299 -3.70 9.30 6.25
CA ARG A 299 -3.62 8.08 7.09
C ARG A 299 -4.55 6.99 6.64
N SER A 300 -5.54 7.34 5.87
CA SER A 300 -6.48 6.38 5.33
C SER A 300 -6.84 6.70 3.89
N VAL A 301 -7.21 5.67 3.18
CA VAL A 301 -7.67 5.74 1.81
C VAL A 301 -8.95 4.90 1.70
N GLU A 302 -9.92 5.46 1.02
CA GLU A 302 -11.12 4.77 0.58
C GLU A 302 -11.01 4.59 -0.93
N MET A 303 -11.06 3.35 -1.39
CA MET A 303 -11.11 3.04 -2.81
C MET A 303 -12.51 2.62 -3.20
N GLN A 304 -13.03 3.20 -4.26
CA GLN A 304 -14.34 2.89 -4.79
C GLN A 304 -14.21 2.29 -6.18
N ALA A 305 -14.59 1.03 -6.30
CA ALA A 305 -14.72 0.36 -7.58
C ALA A 305 -16.15 0.56 -8.11
N THR A 306 -16.28 1.16 -9.27
CA THR A 306 -17.54 1.23 -10.01
C THR A 306 -17.55 0.11 -11.03
N ILE A 307 -18.53 -0.77 -10.93
CA ILE A 307 -18.73 -1.90 -11.81
C ILE A 307 -20.03 -1.71 -12.60
N ASP A 308 -20.02 -2.01 -13.87
CA ASP A 308 -21.19 -1.88 -14.73
C ASP A 308 -21.22 -2.99 -15.77
N THR A 309 -22.41 -3.32 -16.27
CA THR A 309 -22.62 -4.31 -17.31
C THR A 309 -23.81 -3.92 -18.18
N ILE A 310 -23.66 -4.14 -19.48
CA ILE A 310 -24.77 -4.00 -20.44
C ILE A 310 -25.57 -5.31 -20.60
N ARG A 311 -25.10 -6.39 -19.95
CA ARG A 311 -25.74 -7.72 -20.03
C ARG A 311 -26.16 -8.19 -18.64
N ALA A 312 -27.36 -8.71 -18.52
CA ALA A 312 -27.86 -9.23 -17.26
C ALA A 312 -27.26 -10.59 -16.83
N ASP A 313 -26.45 -11.23 -17.68
CA ASP A 313 -25.92 -12.56 -17.44
C ASP A 313 -24.42 -12.59 -17.11
N VAL A 314 -23.74 -11.45 -17.15
CA VAL A 314 -22.34 -11.30 -16.76
C VAL A 314 -22.16 -10.08 -15.88
N SER A 315 -21.17 -10.11 -15.02
CA SER A 315 -20.76 -9.00 -14.16
C SER A 315 -19.25 -9.06 -13.99
N PRO A 316 -18.57 -7.92 -13.79
CA PRO A 316 -17.22 -7.94 -13.25
C PRO A 316 -17.20 -8.67 -11.90
N VAL A 317 -16.13 -9.39 -11.64
CA VAL A 317 -15.91 -10.11 -10.38
C VAL A 317 -14.63 -9.57 -9.73
N ILE A 318 -14.68 -9.31 -8.44
CA ILE A 318 -13.54 -8.91 -7.62
C ILE A 318 -13.27 -10.01 -6.61
N ASP A 319 -12.08 -10.61 -6.63
CA ASP A 319 -11.67 -11.54 -5.58
C ASP A 319 -11.25 -10.76 -4.32
N THR A 320 -12.16 -10.66 -3.37
CA THR A 320 -11.92 -9.92 -2.12
C THR A 320 -10.85 -10.55 -1.23
N GLN A 321 -10.52 -11.82 -1.41
CA GLN A 321 -9.44 -12.50 -0.69
C GLN A 321 -8.06 -12.14 -1.24
N ARG A 322 -8.00 -11.60 -2.45
CA ARG A 322 -6.78 -11.18 -3.13
C ARG A 322 -6.70 -9.68 -3.36
N CYS A 323 -7.50 -8.94 -2.61
CA CYS A 323 -7.40 -7.49 -2.58
C CYS A 323 -6.32 -7.07 -1.59
N ALA A 324 -5.38 -6.26 -2.04
CA ALA A 324 -4.34 -5.68 -1.21
C ALA A 324 -4.11 -4.21 -1.61
N MET A 325 -3.62 -3.45 -0.66
CA MET A 325 -3.21 -2.07 -0.88
C MET A 325 -1.85 -1.87 -0.21
N THR A 326 -0.85 -1.49 -0.99
CA THR A 326 0.45 -1.11 -0.47
C THR A 326 0.49 0.39 -0.31
N THR A 327 0.72 0.85 0.91
CA THR A 327 0.92 2.27 1.22
C THR A 327 2.41 2.58 1.22
N ILE A 328 2.78 3.71 0.63
CA ILE A 328 4.16 4.15 0.53
C ILE A 328 4.29 5.53 1.16
N HIS A 329 5.23 5.65 2.09
CA HIS A 329 5.65 6.93 2.65
C HIS A 329 7.06 7.23 2.17
N ASN A 330 7.22 8.35 1.47
CA ASN A 330 8.50 8.76 0.94
C ASN A 330 9.33 9.41 2.04
N ARG A 331 10.52 8.89 2.28
CA ARG A 331 11.49 9.51 3.20
C ARG A 331 12.34 10.48 2.41
N ILE A 332 11.91 11.73 2.38
CA ILE A 332 12.59 12.82 1.70
C ILE A 332 12.59 14.06 2.60
N ASP A 333 13.70 14.77 2.63
CA ASP A 333 13.82 15.99 3.40
C ASP A 333 12.96 17.09 2.79
N LYS A 334 12.25 17.77 3.67
CA LYS A 334 11.42 18.91 3.30
C LYS A 334 12.26 20.16 3.27
N GLN A 335 12.00 20.98 2.28
CA GLN A 335 12.53 22.32 2.25
C GLN A 335 11.73 23.19 3.24
N ALA A 336 12.35 23.83 4.22
CA ALA A 336 11.65 24.76 5.09
C ALA A 336 11.20 25.98 4.29
N SER A 337 9.91 26.29 4.32
CA SER A 337 9.39 27.49 3.68
C SER A 337 10.00 28.75 4.31
N GLY A 338 10.64 29.59 3.50
CA GLY A 338 11.06 30.93 3.91
C GLY A 338 12.49 31.09 4.44
N SER A 339 13.32 30.04 4.42
CA SER A 339 14.76 30.17 4.77
C SER A 339 15.64 30.07 3.53
N ALA A 340 16.67 30.91 3.45
CA ALA A 340 17.67 30.84 2.37
C ALA A 340 18.47 29.52 2.34
N THR A 341 18.39 28.71 3.40
CA THR A 341 18.99 27.38 3.55
C THR A 341 18.00 26.23 3.53
N GLY A 342 16.73 26.49 3.40
CA GLY A 342 15.65 25.61 2.96
C GLY A 342 15.41 24.26 3.64
N PHE A 343 16.13 23.85 4.70
CA PHE A 343 16.02 22.51 5.28
C PHE A 343 15.70 22.53 6.76
N ASN A 344 14.89 21.57 7.20
CA ASN A 344 14.92 21.16 8.61
C ASN A 344 16.27 20.47 8.85
N VAL A 345 17.24 21.26 9.27
CA VAL A 345 18.57 20.77 9.62
C VAL A 345 18.43 19.92 10.87
N PRO A 346 18.80 18.63 10.88
CA PRO A 346 18.83 17.84 12.10
C PRO A 346 19.80 18.46 13.11
N LEU A 347 19.60 18.19 14.38
CA LEU A 347 20.42 18.71 15.48
C LEU A 347 21.93 18.45 15.28
N PHE A 348 22.27 17.41 14.52
CA PHE A 348 23.63 17.05 14.13
C PHE A 348 23.73 17.04 12.60
N TYR A 349 23.79 18.22 12.03
CA TYR A 349 23.91 18.37 10.58
C TYR A 349 25.34 18.05 10.14
N VAL A 350 25.45 17.13 9.22
CA VAL A 350 26.68 16.83 8.48
C VAL A 350 26.48 17.30 7.05
N ALA A 351 27.40 18.11 6.54
CA ALA A 351 27.31 18.64 5.19
C ALA A 351 27.40 17.52 4.14
N GLU A 352 26.72 17.71 3.03
CA GLU A 352 26.75 16.72 1.93
C GLU A 352 28.12 16.64 1.23
N THR A 353 29.00 17.60 1.48
CA THR A 353 30.39 17.58 1.02
C THR A 353 31.28 16.65 1.83
N GLU A 354 30.88 16.23 3.04
CA GLU A 354 31.69 15.37 3.89
C GLU A 354 31.84 13.94 3.31
N PRO A 355 33.01 13.31 3.52
CA PRO A 355 33.28 11.97 3.03
C PRO A 355 32.26 10.91 3.45
N GLN A 356 31.69 11.03 4.65
CA GLN A 356 30.70 10.12 5.21
C GLN A 356 29.30 10.28 4.58
N GLY A 357 29.10 11.31 3.73
CA GLY A 357 27.95 11.40 2.88
C GLY A 357 26.82 12.32 3.30
N GLY A 358 26.95 13.07 4.40
CA GLY A 358 25.98 14.09 4.80
C GLY A 358 24.70 13.57 5.46
N SER A 359 23.83 14.51 5.90
CA SER A 359 22.66 14.21 6.74
C SER A 359 21.35 14.05 5.98
N HIS A 360 21.26 14.33 4.69
CA HIS A 360 20.02 14.17 3.94
C HIS A 360 19.57 12.70 3.90
N ILE A 361 18.26 12.48 4.05
CA ILE A 361 17.67 11.16 4.17
C ILE A 361 17.60 10.47 2.80
N SER A 362 17.19 11.20 1.76
CA SER A 362 17.01 10.63 0.42
C SER A 362 18.19 10.96 -0.47
N LYS A 363 18.96 9.92 -0.81
CA LYS A 363 20.11 10.06 -1.71
C LYS A 363 20.39 8.78 -2.48
N HIS A 364 20.91 8.94 -3.68
CA HIS A 364 21.45 7.86 -4.49
C HIS A 364 22.96 8.02 -4.60
N ILE A 365 23.70 7.01 -4.20
CA ILE A 365 25.17 6.98 -4.28
C ILE A 365 25.56 5.80 -5.18
N THR A 366 26.29 6.07 -6.24
CA THR A 366 26.80 5.00 -7.10
C THR A 366 27.90 4.22 -6.38
N ARG A 367 28.19 3.02 -6.84
CA ARG A 367 29.46 2.39 -6.47
C ARG A 367 30.64 3.20 -7.05
N PRO A 368 31.82 3.14 -6.46
CA PRO A 368 33.03 3.66 -7.11
C PRO A 368 33.28 3.01 -8.46
N ILE A 369 33.65 3.81 -9.43
CA ILE A 369 34.01 3.37 -10.78
C ILE A 369 35.48 3.64 -10.99
N THR A 370 36.25 2.62 -11.40
CA THR A 370 37.65 2.74 -11.76
C THR A 370 37.75 2.81 -13.29
N LEU A 371 38.51 3.77 -13.79
CA LEU A 371 38.77 3.98 -15.20
C LEU A 371 40.08 3.28 -15.61
N LEU A 372 40.20 2.94 -16.87
CA LEU A 372 41.45 2.39 -17.45
C LEU A 372 42.49 3.46 -17.70
N GLU A 373 42.06 4.68 -17.98
CA GLU A 373 42.88 5.84 -18.25
C GLU A 373 42.41 7.02 -17.39
N ASP A 374 43.30 7.94 -17.14
CA ASP A 374 42.98 9.14 -16.36
C ASP A 374 42.01 10.04 -17.10
N ALA A 375 41.08 10.58 -16.36
CA ALA A 375 40.12 11.58 -16.82
C ALA A 375 40.36 12.92 -16.12
N ILE A 376 39.90 14.00 -16.74
CA ILE A 376 40.03 15.38 -16.24
C ILE A 376 38.69 16.06 -16.03
N ASN A 377 37.59 15.44 -16.42
CA ASN A 377 36.25 15.91 -16.12
C ASN A 377 35.21 14.79 -16.19
N LEU A 378 34.02 15.06 -15.65
CA LEU A 378 32.87 14.17 -15.70
C LEU A 378 31.67 14.92 -16.25
N LYS A 379 30.95 14.32 -17.20
CA LYS A 379 29.62 14.73 -17.63
C LYS A 379 28.60 13.75 -17.06
N ILE A 380 27.66 14.28 -16.30
CA ILE A 380 26.64 13.47 -15.60
C ILE A 380 25.30 13.80 -16.25
N LEU A 381 24.63 12.79 -16.79
CA LEU A 381 23.38 12.94 -17.52
C LEU A 381 22.35 11.98 -16.92
N PHE A 382 21.14 12.46 -16.74
CA PHE A 382 20.00 11.63 -16.38
C PHE A 382 18.69 12.29 -16.76
N ALA A 383 17.63 11.52 -16.85
CA ALA A 383 16.31 12.01 -17.03
C ALA A 383 15.56 12.07 -15.71
N SER A 384 14.93 13.20 -15.41
CA SER A 384 14.13 13.36 -14.17
C SER A 384 12.78 13.99 -14.45
N LEU A 385 11.76 13.45 -13.78
CA LEU A 385 10.49 14.11 -13.55
C LEU A 385 10.65 14.88 -12.25
N ARG A 386 10.60 16.21 -12.32
CA ARG A 386 10.84 17.09 -11.17
C ARG A 386 9.65 18.04 -10.99
N PRO A 387 8.73 17.75 -10.05
CA PRO A 387 7.69 18.69 -9.65
C PRO A 387 8.28 20.01 -9.13
N ALA A 388 7.47 21.06 -9.05
CA ALA A 388 7.92 22.39 -8.60
C ALA A 388 8.38 22.37 -7.13
N GLU A 389 7.78 21.50 -6.32
CA GLU A 389 8.06 21.30 -4.90
C GLU A 389 9.34 20.51 -4.66
N ALA A 390 9.84 19.86 -5.70
CA ALA A 390 11.00 18.97 -5.62
C ALA A 390 12.23 19.55 -6.28
N ASP A 391 13.38 19.18 -5.74
CA ASP A 391 14.68 19.52 -6.29
C ASP A 391 15.69 18.40 -6.00
N PHE A 392 16.87 18.52 -6.59
CA PHE A 392 17.99 17.63 -6.32
C PHE A 392 19.33 18.34 -6.53
N GLU A 393 20.35 17.85 -5.84
CA GLU A 393 21.73 18.28 -5.99
C GLU A 393 22.58 17.10 -6.41
N VAL A 394 23.49 17.34 -7.33
CA VAL A 394 24.38 16.32 -7.88
C VAL A 394 25.80 16.60 -7.40
N TYR A 395 26.38 15.62 -6.72
CA TYR A 395 27.74 15.68 -6.20
C TYR A 395 28.58 14.59 -6.85
N PHE A 396 29.87 14.85 -6.91
CA PHE A 396 30.86 13.87 -7.31
C PHE A 396 32.06 13.89 -6.36
N ARG A 397 32.80 12.81 -6.34
CA ARG A 397 34.16 12.75 -5.79
C ARG A 397 35.05 11.94 -6.68
N THR A 398 36.34 12.22 -6.65
CA THR A 398 37.36 11.58 -7.47
C THR A 398 38.53 11.14 -6.61
N ALA A 399 39.29 10.16 -7.08
CA ALA A 399 40.53 9.69 -6.47
C ALA A 399 41.49 9.19 -7.51
N ASN A 400 42.76 9.14 -7.16
CA ASN A 400 43.84 8.48 -7.93
C ASN A 400 44.12 7.10 -7.39
N GLU A 401 44.88 6.33 -8.14
CA GLU A 401 45.32 4.99 -7.71
C GLU A 401 46.05 5.06 -6.36
N GLY A 402 45.68 4.15 -5.46
CA GLY A 402 46.23 4.09 -4.10
C GLY A 402 45.58 5.06 -3.10
N VAL A 403 44.68 5.93 -3.53
CA VAL A 403 43.90 6.84 -2.66
C VAL A 403 42.54 6.25 -2.37
N ASN A 404 42.16 6.19 -1.11
CA ASN A 404 40.83 5.71 -0.72
C ASN A 404 39.76 6.73 -1.12
N ILE A 405 38.95 6.41 -2.11
CA ILE A 405 37.87 7.28 -2.59
C ILE A 405 36.83 7.59 -1.50
N HIS A 406 36.64 6.69 -0.53
CA HIS A 406 35.67 6.88 0.54
C HIS A 406 36.08 7.94 1.56
N GLU A 407 37.34 8.32 1.58
CA GLU A 407 37.88 9.39 2.42
C GLU A 407 37.90 10.76 1.70
N GLN A 408 37.56 10.78 0.41
CA GLN A 408 37.53 12.00 -0.37
C GLN A 408 36.22 12.77 -0.16
N PRO A 409 36.28 14.09 -0.03
CA PRO A 409 35.09 14.93 0.07
C PRO A 409 34.30 14.92 -1.24
N TYR A 410 33.01 15.15 -1.11
CA TYR A 410 32.16 15.36 -2.28
C TYR A 410 32.16 16.84 -2.71
N THR A 411 32.15 17.04 -4.00
CA THR A 411 32.06 18.35 -4.64
C THR A 411 30.75 18.49 -5.38
N LEU A 412 30.09 19.64 -5.26
CA LEU A 412 28.83 19.94 -5.97
C LEU A 412 29.12 20.14 -7.47
N SER A 413 28.38 19.42 -8.31
CA SER A 413 28.46 19.56 -9.78
C SER A 413 27.69 20.79 -10.25
N THR A 414 28.04 21.29 -11.43
CA THR A 414 27.40 22.45 -12.03
C THR A 414 26.40 22.01 -13.11
N LEU A 415 25.16 22.49 -13.05
CA LEU A 415 24.16 22.28 -14.07
C LEU A 415 24.54 23.08 -15.33
N GLU A 416 24.59 22.44 -16.50
CA GLU A 416 24.99 23.08 -17.78
C GLU A 416 23.96 24.13 -18.22
N SER A 417 22.68 23.81 -18.08
CA SER A 417 21.58 24.70 -18.48
C SER A 417 20.40 24.55 -17.54
N PRO A 418 19.74 25.64 -17.16
CA PRO A 418 18.54 25.58 -16.34
C PRO A 418 17.46 24.73 -17.02
N VAL A 419 16.88 23.80 -16.25
CA VAL A 419 15.75 22.96 -16.66
C VAL A 419 14.57 23.29 -15.77
N GLY A 420 13.42 23.59 -16.37
CA GLY A 420 12.18 23.89 -15.65
C GLY A 420 11.66 22.69 -14.87
N ALA A 421 10.75 22.97 -13.95
CA ALA A 421 9.98 21.91 -13.29
C ALA A 421 8.95 21.32 -14.27
N ASP A 422 8.79 20.00 -14.25
CA ASP A 422 7.74 19.29 -14.99
C ASP A 422 7.31 18.07 -14.17
N LYS A 423 6.01 17.99 -13.87
CA LYS A 423 5.44 16.87 -13.09
C LYS A 423 4.90 15.73 -13.97
N SER A 424 4.94 15.89 -15.26
CA SER A 424 4.32 14.95 -16.22
C SER A 424 5.34 14.27 -17.13
N ASN A 425 6.45 14.95 -17.43
CA ASN A 425 7.45 14.48 -18.37
C ASN A 425 8.83 14.37 -17.73
N PHE A 426 9.57 13.35 -18.16
CA PHE A 426 10.99 13.25 -17.84
C PHE A 426 11.80 14.16 -18.74
N LEU A 427 12.48 15.14 -18.14
CA LEU A 427 13.39 16.04 -18.80
C LEU A 427 14.84 15.61 -18.56
N GLU A 428 15.70 15.83 -19.56
CA GLU A 428 17.13 15.52 -19.45
C GLU A 428 17.88 16.63 -18.71
N TYR A 429 18.61 16.24 -17.68
CA TYR A 429 19.51 17.09 -16.90
C TYR A 429 20.94 16.73 -17.23
N ARG A 430 21.75 17.78 -17.44
CA ARG A 430 23.17 17.64 -17.77
C ARG A 430 24.00 18.45 -16.79
N TYR A 431 24.92 17.78 -16.14
CA TYR A 431 25.84 18.36 -15.19
C TYR A 431 27.28 18.15 -15.64
N ASN A 432 28.11 19.15 -15.40
CA ASN A 432 29.56 19.02 -15.44
C ASN A 432 30.07 18.91 -14.01
N ALA A 433 31.05 18.03 -13.77
CA ALA A 433 31.69 17.94 -12.46
C ALA A 433 32.32 19.28 -12.09
N HIS A 434 33.01 19.89 -13.05
CA HIS A 434 33.57 21.24 -12.87
C HIS A 434 33.49 22.02 -14.17
N PRO A 435 33.27 23.34 -14.13
CA PRO A 435 33.25 24.19 -15.34
C PRO A 435 34.61 24.30 -16.03
N LYS A 436 35.68 23.90 -15.33
CA LYS A 436 37.04 23.76 -15.84
C LYS A 436 37.51 22.32 -15.71
N GLU A 437 38.75 22.06 -16.11
CA GLU A 437 39.38 20.75 -15.90
C GLU A 437 39.63 20.50 -14.40
N LEU A 438 39.45 19.26 -13.99
CA LEU A 438 39.87 18.76 -12.67
C LEU A 438 41.32 18.27 -12.76
N ASP A 439 41.98 18.10 -11.61
CA ASP A 439 43.20 17.29 -11.57
C ASP A 439 42.88 15.87 -12.08
N ALA A 440 43.83 15.28 -12.79
CA ALA A 440 43.66 13.96 -13.37
C ALA A 440 43.30 12.92 -12.29
N PHE A 441 42.32 12.08 -12.59
CA PHE A 441 41.82 11.03 -11.70
C PHE A 441 41.48 9.75 -12.46
N ASN A 442 41.57 8.61 -11.80
CA ASN A 442 41.18 7.30 -12.37
C ASN A 442 40.02 6.63 -11.62
N GLN A 443 39.51 7.21 -10.55
CA GLN A 443 38.32 6.73 -9.84
C GLN A 443 37.33 7.88 -9.62
N TYR A 444 36.04 7.55 -9.74
CA TYR A 444 34.99 8.52 -9.39
C TYR A 444 33.77 7.86 -8.76
N GLN A 445 33.00 8.64 -8.06
CA GLN A 445 31.70 8.26 -7.50
C GLN A 445 30.72 9.44 -7.56
N ILE A 446 29.46 9.17 -7.91
CA ILE A 446 28.43 10.18 -8.01
C ILE A 446 27.45 10.01 -6.84
N LYS A 447 26.97 11.12 -6.33
CA LYS A 447 25.90 11.19 -5.33
C LYS A 447 24.83 12.18 -5.79
N ILE A 448 23.57 11.75 -5.79
CA ILE A 448 22.40 12.60 -6.05
C ILE A 448 21.62 12.69 -4.75
N VAL A 449 21.38 13.88 -4.27
CA VAL A 449 20.60 14.18 -3.06
C VAL A 449 19.25 14.70 -3.49
N PHE A 450 18.18 14.05 -3.07
CA PHE A 450 16.81 14.42 -3.43
C PHE A 450 16.17 15.22 -2.30
N ARG A 451 15.37 16.20 -2.70
CA ARG A 451 14.68 17.14 -1.80
C ARG A 451 13.26 17.37 -2.27
N SER A 452 12.32 17.54 -1.34
CA SER A 452 10.97 17.99 -1.66
C SER A 452 10.35 18.68 -0.45
N THR A 453 9.58 19.72 -0.71
CA THR A 453 8.70 20.33 0.30
C THR A 453 7.45 19.49 0.53
N ASN A 454 7.15 18.58 -0.41
CA ASN A 454 6.01 17.67 -0.37
C ASN A 454 6.48 16.24 -0.58
N THR A 455 6.31 15.39 0.44
CA THR A 455 6.71 13.98 0.37
C THR A 455 5.89 13.18 -0.64
N SER A 456 4.69 13.63 -1.00
CA SER A 456 3.86 13.00 -2.04
C SER A 456 4.36 13.28 -3.46
N MET A 457 5.20 14.29 -3.63
CA MET A 457 5.73 14.76 -4.91
C MET A 457 7.26 14.70 -4.94
N PRO A 458 7.87 13.49 -4.76
CA PRO A 458 9.31 13.35 -4.85
C PRO A 458 9.78 13.47 -6.30
N PRO A 459 11.01 13.90 -6.54
CA PRO A 459 11.58 13.82 -7.87
C PRO A 459 11.83 12.34 -8.23
N LEU A 460 11.51 11.98 -9.44
CA LEU A 460 11.82 10.64 -9.98
C LEU A 460 12.96 10.77 -10.99
N PHE A 461 13.90 9.85 -11.00
CA PHE A 461 14.97 9.86 -11.97
C PHE A 461 15.23 8.48 -12.58
N LYS A 462 15.79 8.48 -13.78
CA LYS A 462 16.16 7.31 -14.54
C LYS A 462 17.32 7.60 -15.49
N ASP A 463 17.86 6.56 -16.09
CA ASP A 463 18.86 6.63 -17.17
C ASP A 463 20.13 7.43 -16.81
N LEU A 464 20.65 7.20 -15.57
CA LEU A 464 21.89 7.81 -15.13
C LEU A 464 23.05 7.35 -15.99
N ARG A 465 23.71 8.29 -16.62
CA ARG A 465 24.90 8.09 -17.44
C ARG A 465 25.99 9.03 -17.00
N VAL A 466 27.19 8.51 -16.87
CA VAL A 466 28.36 9.32 -16.53
C VAL A 466 29.43 9.08 -17.61
N ILE A 467 29.93 10.18 -18.16
CA ILE A 467 30.97 10.17 -19.19
C ILE A 467 32.21 10.80 -18.56
N ALA A 468 33.24 10.00 -18.39
CA ALA A 468 34.55 10.50 -18.04
C ALA A 468 35.23 11.09 -19.30
N VAL A 469 35.79 12.28 -19.16
CA VAL A 469 36.43 13.00 -20.28
C VAL A 469 37.91 13.03 -20.00
N SER A 470 38.71 12.46 -20.91
CA SER A 470 40.16 12.57 -20.98
C SER A 470 40.59 13.73 -21.88
N THR A 471 41.88 14.06 -21.87
CA THR A 471 42.50 15.06 -22.76
C THR A 471 42.39 14.66 -24.23
#